data_53a5c908c8999d9a9b77688a4b1e3c3d
#
_entry.id   53a5c908c8999d9a9b77688a4b1e3c3d
#
_cell.length_a   1.000
_cell.length_b   1.000
_cell.length_c   1.000
_cell.angle_alpha   90.00
_cell.angle_beta   90.00
_cell.angle_gamma   90.00
#
_symmetry.space_group_name_H-M   'P 1'
#
loop_
_entity.id
_entity.type
_entity.pdbx_description
1 polymer ?
#
loop_
_entity_poly.entity_id
_entity_poly.type
_entity_poly.pdbx_seq_one_letter_code
_entity_poly.pdbx_strand_id
1 'polypeptide(L)'
;MAEPFKNMYNEQFFDLFTKDLKLVIDDFDAHGFVSQVMDDEWEGRELKQRCIHITTILKKFLPADYKEAIAKILELLDHVKSTRPDFSVIDDTKFGLMLEYGAILDNYVEQYGLDDYETSVKAIEKITQFTSCEFVTHPFIIKYPDKMMKQMLVWSKHEHWGVRRLASEGCRPRLPWAMACLLYTSPS
;
A
#
# COMPACT_ATOMS: atom_id res chain seq x y z
N MET A 1 -13.63 7.52 -24.82
CA MET A 1 -12.26 7.49 -24.28
C MET A 1 -12.34 6.78 -22.94
N ALA A 2 -11.40 5.92 -22.61
CA ALA A 2 -11.36 5.30 -21.30
C ALA A 2 -11.10 6.37 -20.22
N GLU A 3 -11.77 6.24 -19.08
CA GLU A 3 -11.60 7.16 -17.96
C GLU A 3 -10.17 7.05 -17.38
N PRO A 4 -9.49 8.17 -17.05
CA PRO A 4 -8.16 8.14 -16.47
C PRO A 4 -8.16 7.40 -15.12
N PHE A 5 -7.18 6.53 -14.89
CA PHE A 5 -7.05 5.76 -13.64
C PHE A 5 -7.03 6.62 -12.37
N LYS A 6 -6.55 7.86 -12.46
CA LYS A 6 -6.54 8.79 -11.32
C LYS A 6 -7.94 9.09 -10.76
N ASN A 7 -9.00 8.92 -11.58
CA ASN A 7 -10.38 9.16 -11.19
C ASN A 7 -10.98 8.02 -10.33
N MET A 8 -10.22 6.94 -10.10
CA MET A 8 -10.60 5.93 -9.11
C MET A 8 -10.74 6.54 -7.70
N TYR A 9 -9.90 7.51 -7.34
CA TYR A 9 -9.99 8.26 -6.08
C TYR A 9 -11.02 9.39 -6.20
N ASN A 10 -12.30 9.01 -6.21
CA ASN A 10 -13.47 9.89 -6.33
C ASN A 10 -14.26 9.97 -5.01
N GLU A 11 -15.35 10.70 -4.99
CA GLU A 11 -16.23 10.84 -3.81
C GLU A 11 -16.69 9.48 -3.26
N GLN A 12 -17.08 8.54 -4.15
CA GLN A 12 -17.57 7.21 -3.74
C GLN A 12 -16.45 6.41 -3.04
N PHE A 13 -15.23 6.51 -3.54
CA PHE A 13 -14.07 5.93 -2.88
C PHE A 13 -13.87 6.51 -1.48
N PHE A 14 -13.88 7.85 -1.33
CA PHE A 14 -13.67 8.49 -0.04
C PHE A 14 -14.80 8.22 0.95
N ASP A 15 -16.05 8.15 0.51
CA ASP A 15 -17.18 7.76 1.35
C ASP A 15 -16.98 6.36 1.95
N LEU A 16 -16.55 5.40 1.13
CA LEU A 16 -16.28 4.04 1.57
C LEU A 16 -15.04 3.97 2.46
N PHE A 17 -13.94 4.56 2.03
CA PHE A 17 -12.66 4.53 2.72
C PHE A 17 -12.74 5.18 4.12
N THR A 18 -13.39 6.34 4.22
CA THR A 18 -13.57 7.02 5.51
C THR A 18 -14.55 6.29 6.43
N LYS A 19 -15.57 5.62 5.88
CA LYS A 19 -16.46 4.75 6.63
C LYS A 19 -15.70 3.59 7.26
N ASP A 20 -14.81 2.95 6.51
CA ASP A 20 -13.99 1.85 7.01
C ASP A 20 -12.95 2.35 8.04
N LEU A 21 -12.33 3.51 7.81
CA LEU A 21 -11.39 4.13 8.77
C LEU A 21 -12.05 4.45 10.12
N LYS A 22 -13.31 4.89 10.14
CA LYS A 22 -14.07 5.12 11.39
C LYS A 22 -14.28 3.88 12.23
N LEU A 23 -14.14 2.69 11.67
CA LEU A 23 -14.30 1.43 12.41
C LEU A 23 -13.02 1.03 13.14
N VAL A 24 -11.88 1.56 12.72
CA VAL A 24 -10.56 1.19 13.25
C VAL A 24 -9.83 2.35 13.93
N ILE A 25 -10.26 3.59 13.69
CA ILE A 25 -9.68 4.80 14.29
C ILE A 25 -10.77 5.52 15.07
N ASP A 26 -10.63 5.58 16.40
CA ASP A 26 -11.54 6.30 17.27
C ASP A 26 -11.57 7.79 16.89
N ASP A 27 -12.77 8.39 16.91
CA ASP A 27 -12.99 9.81 16.61
C ASP A 27 -12.41 10.29 15.27
N PHE A 28 -12.33 9.40 14.26
CA PHE A 28 -11.81 9.75 12.93
C PHE A 28 -12.65 10.85 12.28
N ASP A 29 -12.03 12.02 12.06
CA ASP A 29 -12.63 13.14 11.35
C ASP A 29 -12.60 12.92 9.83
N ALA A 30 -13.64 12.26 9.31
CA ALA A 30 -13.78 11.99 7.89
C ALA A 30 -13.86 13.26 7.05
N HIS A 31 -14.58 14.28 7.52
CA HIS A 31 -14.72 15.54 6.79
C HIS A 31 -13.39 16.29 6.71
N GLY A 32 -12.67 16.41 7.84
CA GLY A 32 -11.35 17.02 7.88
C GLY A 32 -10.31 16.26 7.06
N PHE A 33 -10.42 14.91 6.99
CA PHE A 33 -9.56 14.09 6.12
C PHE A 33 -9.83 14.39 4.64
N VAL A 34 -11.09 14.27 4.18
CA VAL A 34 -11.44 14.46 2.76
C VAL A 34 -11.15 15.88 2.31
N SER A 35 -11.44 16.90 3.12
CA SER A 35 -11.16 18.29 2.77
C SER A 35 -9.65 18.59 2.61
N GLN A 36 -8.79 17.92 3.37
CA GLN A 36 -7.35 18.05 3.21
C GLN A 36 -6.80 17.28 2.00
N VAL A 37 -7.43 16.14 1.65
CA VAL A 37 -7.05 15.36 0.47
C VAL A 37 -7.48 16.06 -0.81
N MET A 38 -8.73 16.50 -0.87
CA MET A 38 -9.30 17.17 -2.05
C MET A 38 -9.05 18.69 -2.00
N ASP A 39 -7.78 19.06 -1.87
CA ASP A 39 -7.34 20.46 -1.89
C ASP A 39 -7.37 21.08 -3.31
N ASP A 40 -7.04 22.36 -3.40
CA ASP A 40 -7.07 23.13 -4.67
C ASP A 40 -6.17 22.53 -5.78
N GLU A 41 -5.18 21.72 -5.42
CA GLU A 41 -4.28 21.07 -6.38
C GLU A 41 -4.74 19.67 -6.79
N TRP A 42 -5.80 19.12 -6.17
CA TRP A 42 -6.26 17.73 -6.36
C TRP A 42 -6.42 17.33 -7.82
N GLU A 43 -7.10 18.15 -8.60
CA GLU A 43 -7.38 17.84 -10.01
C GLU A 43 -6.12 17.82 -10.89
N GLY A 44 -5.10 18.59 -10.52
CA GLY A 44 -3.81 18.61 -11.22
C GLY A 44 -2.92 17.40 -10.94
N ARG A 45 -3.21 16.63 -9.87
CA ARG A 45 -2.39 15.48 -9.50
C ARG A 45 -2.67 14.29 -10.39
N GLU A 46 -1.59 13.62 -10.80
CA GLU A 46 -1.64 12.31 -11.46
C GLU A 46 -1.77 11.17 -10.43
N LEU A 47 -2.11 9.95 -10.88
CA LEU A 47 -2.43 8.80 -10.03
C LEU A 47 -1.43 8.60 -8.87
N LYS A 48 -0.15 8.52 -9.17
CA LYS A 48 0.89 8.31 -8.13
C LYS A 48 0.97 9.50 -7.17
N GLN A 49 0.80 10.72 -7.67
CA GLN A 49 0.78 11.92 -6.82
C GLN A 49 -0.45 11.95 -5.92
N ARG A 50 -1.63 11.53 -6.40
CA ARG A 50 -2.84 11.38 -5.58
C ARG A 50 -2.62 10.35 -4.48
N CYS A 51 -2.06 9.18 -4.80
CA CYS A 51 -1.76 8.13 -3.82
C CYS A 51 -0.81 8.63 -2.71
N ILE A 52 0.31 9.27 -3.08
CA ILE A 52 1.27 9.86 -2.14
C ILE A 52 0.60 10.92 -1.27
N HIS A 53 -0.23 11.78 -1.86
CA HIS A 53 -0.93 12.84 -1.14
C HIS A 53 -1.93 12.26 -0.13
N ILE A 54 -2.78 11.31 -0.53
CA ILE A 54 -3.72 10.61 0.37
C ILE A 54 -2.95 10.00 1.54
N THR A 55 -1.85 9.30 1.27
CA THR A 55 -1.01 8.68 2.30
C THR A 55 -0.41 9.70 3.26
N THR A 56 0.03 10.85 2.73
CA THR A 56 0.60 11.95 3.54
C THR A 56 -0.45 12.57 4.47
N ILE A 57 -1.68 12.74 3.98
CA ILE A 57 -2.79 13.22 4.80
C ILE A 57 -3.20 12.16 5.82
N LEU A 58 -3.33 10.90 5.40
CA LEU A 58 -3.68 9.77 6.29
C LEU A 58 -2.73 9.67 7.49
N LYS A 59 -1.43 9.93 7.30
CA LYS A 59 -0.44 9.95 8.38
C LYS A 59 -0.82 10.90 9.52
N LYS A 60 -1.52 11.99 9.25
CA LYS A 60 -1.93 12.97 10.28
C LYS A 60 -3.09 12.47 11.15
N PHE A 61 -3.85 11.49 10.64
CA PHE A 61 -5.03 10.91 11.29
C PHE A 61 -4.74 9.56 11.97
N LEU A 62 -3.59 8.96 11.66
CA LEU A 62 -3.12 7.73 12.30
C LEU A 62 -2.29 8.06 13.56
N PRO A 63 -2.13 7.10 14.48
CA PRO A 63 -1.22 7.24 15.60
C PRO A 63 0.17 7.74 15.17
N ALA A 64 0.80 8.56 16.02
CA ALA A 64 2.13 9.10 15.74
C ALA A 64 3.21 8.01 15.69
N ASP A 65 3.09 7.00 16.57
CA ASP A 65 3.95 5.82 16.57
C ASP A 65 3.70 4.95 15.34
N TYR A 66 4.78 4.57 14.65
CA TYR A 66 4.68 3.81 13.42
C TYR A 66 4.07 2.41 13.62
N LYS A 67 4.40 1.72 14.73
CA LYS A 67 3.89 0.38 15.00
C LYS A 67 2.39 0.40 15.27
N GLU A 68 1.94 1.40 16.03
CA GLU A 68 0.52 1.61 16.31
C GLU A 68 -0.24 1.97 15.02
N ALA A 69 0.35 2.83 14.17
CA ALA A 69 -0.23 3.17 12.87
C ALA A 69 -0.36 1.95 11.96
N ILE A 70 0.68 1.11 11.87
CA ILE A 70 0.64 -0.15 11.11
C ILE A 70 -0.39 -1.11 11.69
N ALA A 71 -0.53 -1.20 13.00
CA ALA A 71 -1.56 -2.03 13.61
C ALA A 71 -2.97 -1.61 13.15
N LYS A 72 -3.26 -0.29 13.10
CA LYS A 72 -4.53 0.24 12.59
C LYS A 72 -4.73 -0.03 11.09
N ILE A 73 -3.68 0.08 10.29
CA ILE A 73 -3.71 -0.27 8.86
C ILE A 73 -4.03 -1.76 8.67
N LEU A 74 -3.44 -2.64 9.46
CA LEU A 74 -3.71 -4.07 9.36
C LEU A 74 -5.11 -4.42 9.88
N GLU A 75 -5.60 -3.75 10.91
CA GLU A 75 -6.98 -3.86 11.41
C GLU A 75 -8.00 -3.45 10.32
N LEU A 76 -7.74 -2.33 9.62
CA LEU A 76 -8.53 -1.91 8.47
C LEU A 76 -8.54 -2.98 7.37
N LEU A 77 -7.38 -3.54 7.04
CA LEU A 77 -7.26 -4.58 6.03
C LEU A 77 -8.05 -5.85 6.39
N ASP A 78 -7.97 -6.29 7.66
CA ASP A 78 -8.70 -7.45 8.15
C ASP A 78 -10.21 -7.19 8.15
N HIS A 79 -10.65 -5.96 8.50
CA HIS A 79 -12.05 -5.55 8.38
C HIS A 79 -12.55 -5.62 6.94
N VAL A 80 -11.81 -5.04 6.00
CA VAL A 80 -12.17 -5.04 4.57
C VAL A 80 -12.28 -6.48 4.05
N LYS A 81 -11.35 -7.36 4.41
CA LYS A 81 -11.38 -8.77 4.03
C LYS A 81 -12.61 -9.51 4.62
N SER A 82 -12.96 -9.24 5.87
CA SER A 82 -14.08 -9.92 6.54
C SER A 82 -15.45 -9.48 6.03
N THR A 83 -15.60 -8.22 5.68
CA THR A 83 -16.86 -7.64 5.23
C THR A 83 -17.09 -7.78 3.72
N ARG A 84 -16.02 -8.02 2.97
CA ARG A 84 -16.03 -8.22 1.51
C ARG A 84 -15.31 -9.51 1.15
N PRO A 85 -15.83 -10.70 1.58
CA PRO A 85 -15.11 -11.98 1.47
C PRO A 85 -14.86 -12.43 0.04
N ASP A 86 -15.51 -11.83 -0.92
CA ASP A 86 -15.44 -12.20 -2.34
C ASP A 86 -14.24 -11.60 -3.10
N PHE A 87 -13.21 -11.13 -2.40
CA PHE A 87 -11.92 -10.78 -3.04
C PHE A 87 -11.21 -11.97 -3.70
N SER A 88 -11.70 -13.21 -3.47
CA SER A 88 -11.17 -14.40 -4.16
C SER A 88 -11.62 -14.51 -5.63
N VAL A 89 -12.68 -13.81 -6.02
CA VAL A 89 -13.14 -13.72 -7.40
C VAL A 89 -12.82 -12.33 -7.92
N ILE A 90 -11.80 -12.23 -8.75
CA ILE A 90 -11.40 -10.97 -9.39
C ILE A 90 -12.44 -10.64 -10.47
N ASP A 91 -13.42 -9.81 -10.11
CA ASP A 91 -14.21 -9.04 -11.07
C ASP A 91 -13.66 -7.60 -11.14
N ASP A 92 -14.02 -6.84 -12.14
CA ASP A 92 -13.49 -5.49 -12.39
C ASP A 92 -13.71 -4.54 -11.20
N THR A 93 -14.82 -4.70 -10.45
CA THR A 93 -15.15 -3.86 -9.28
C THR A 93 -14.28 -4.18 -8.07
N LYS A 94 -13.94 -5.45 -7.88
CA LYS A 94 -13.11 -5.93 -6.77
C LYS A 94 -11.62 -5.64 -7.01
N PHE A 95 -11.19 -5.74 -8.26
CA PHE A 95 -9.84 -5.34 -8.66
C PHE A 95 -9.61 -3.85 -8.38
N GLY A 96 -10.61 -3.00 -8.62
CA GLY A 96 -10.60 -1.59 -8.27
C GLY A 96 -10.29 -1.37 -6.80
N LEU A 97 -11.11 -1.91 -5.88
CA LEU A 97 -10.92 -1.75 -4.43
C LEU A 97 -9.57 -2.27 -3.93
N MET A 98 -9.10 -3.40 -4.42
CA MET A 98 -7.77 -3.92 -4.07
C MET A 98 -6.66 -2.95 -4.51
N LEU A 99 -6.78 -2.37 -5.70
CA LEU A 99 -5.81 -1.42 -6.22
C LEU A 99 -5.86 -0.10 -5.45
N GLU A 100 -7.06 0.42 -5.18
CA GLU A 100 -7.29 1.70 -4.49
C GLU A 100 -6.75 1.68 -3.06
N TYR A 101 -7.19 0.73 -2.25
CA TYR A 101 -6.73 0.58 -0.87
C TYR A 101 -5.25 0.16 -0.82
N GLY A 102 -4.90 -0.83 -1.64
CA GLY A 102 -3.56 -1.38 -1.66
C GLY A 102 -2.50 -0.35 -1.95
N ALA A 103 -2.70 0.49 -2.95
CA ALA A 103 -1.76 1.54 -3.32
C ALA A 103 -1.53 2.59 -2.20
N ILE A 104 -2.54 2.84 -1.35
CA ILE A 104 -2.39 3.72 -0.18
C ILE A 104 -1.63 3.00 0.94
N LEU A 105 -1.96 1.73 1.21
CA LEU A 105 -1.39 0.98 2.33
C LEU A 105 0.07 0.61 2.10
N ASP A 106 0.43 0.17 0.90
CA ASP A 106 1.83 -0.13 0.56
C ASP A 106 2.68 1.15 0.51
N ASN A 107 2.12 2.24 -0.01
CA ASN A 107 2.79 3.54 -0.03
C ASN A 107 3.03 4.09 1.38
N TYR A 108 2.15 3.81 2.35
CA TYR A 108 2.38 4.16 3.75
C TYR A 108 3.62 3.46 4.31
N VAL A 109 3.80 2.17 4.02
CA VAL A 109 4.99 1.42 4.43
C VAL A 109 6.23 1.93 3.70
N GLU A 110 6.13 2.25 2.39
CA GLU A 110 7.23 2.81 1.61
C GLU A 110 7.73 4.13 2.21
N GLN A 111 6.81 5.05 2.56
CA GLN A 111 7.18 6.38 3.03
C GLN A 111 7.66 6.43 4.48
N TYR A 112 7.08 5.63 5.37
CA TYR A 112 7.27 5.77 6.81
C TYR A 112 7.90 4.56 7.50
N GLY A 113 8.06 3.46 6.79
CA GLY A 113 8.48 2.18 7.39
C GLY A 113 9.96 1.85 7.31
N LEU A 114 10.76 2.61 6.57
CA LEU A 114 12.16 2.28 6.30
C LEU A 114 13.04 2.17 7.55
N ASP A 115 12.67 2.81 8.65
CA ASP A 115 13.46 2.78 9.89
C ASP A 115 13.03 1.67 10.85
N ASP A 116 11.87 1.03 10.62
CA ASP A 116 11.40 -0.13 11.38
C ASP A 116 11.22 -1.35 10.45
N TYR A 117 12.32 -2.00 10.15
CA TYR A 117 12.36 -3.14 9.24
C TYR A 117 11.42 -4.27 9.66
N GLU A 118 11.44 -4.66 10.92
CA GLU A 118 10.71 -5.84 11.41
C GLU A 118 9.17 -5.65 11.35
N THR A 119 8.71 -4.46 11.70
CA THR A 119 7.29 -4.09 11.58
C THR A 119 6.87 -4.01 10.11
N SER A 120 7.69 -3.38 9.29
CA SER A 120 7.41 -3.14 7.87
C SER A 120 7.37 -4.43 7.06
N VAL A 121 8.30 -5.35 7.27
CA VAL A 121 8.32 -6.64 6.55
C VAL A 121 7.07 -7.47 6.86
N LYS A 122 6.62 -7.48 8.12
CA LYS A 122 5.35 -8.14 8.50
C LYS A 122 4.14 -7.45 7.86
N ALA A 123 4.15 -6.13 7.79
CA ALA A 123 3.09 -5.37 7.14
C ALA A 123 3.05 -5.65 5.63
N ILE A 124 4.19 -5.61 4.94
CA ILE A 124 4.32 -5.94 3.52
C ILE A 124 3.77 -7.34 3.23
N GLU A 125 4.12 -8.35 4.04
CA GLU A 125 3.63 -9.71 3.90
C GLU A 125 2.11 -9.79 4.02
N LYS A 126 1.52 -9.10 5.00
CA LYS A 126 0.08 -9.06 5.21
C LYS A 126 -0.66 -8.31 4.09
N ILE A 127 -0.17 -7.12 3.71
CA ILE A 127 -0.76 -6.31 2.66
C ILE A 127 -0.67 -7.04 1.31
N THR A 128 0.43 -7.73 1.02
CA THR A 128 0.62 -8.51 -0.21
C THR A 128 -0.39 -9.67 -0.36
N GLN A 129 -0.97 -10.14 0.71
CA GLN A 129 -2.06 -11.14 0.64
C GLN A 129 -3.39 -10.52 0.19
N PHE A 130 -3.47 -9.21 0.15
CA PHE A 130 -4.63 -8.45 -0.31
C PHE A 130 -4.38 -7.79 -1.67
N THR A 131 -3.21 -7.18 -1.85
CA THR A 131 -2.81 -6.46 -3.06
C THR A 131 -1.34 -6.72 -3.37
N SER A 132 -0.87 -6.16 -4.47
CA SER A 132 0.52 -6.28 -4.90
C SER A 132 1.39 -5.19 -4.25
N CYS A 133 2.49 -5.56 -3.59
CA CYS A 133 3.40 -4.65 -2.88
C CYS A 133 4.80 -4.60 -3.52
N GLU A 134 4.92 -4.78 -4.84
CA GLU A 134 6.24 -4.84 -5.49
C GLU A 134 7.05 -3.55 -5.32
N PHE A 135 6.38 -2.40 -5.32
CA PHE A 135 7.06 -1.10 -5.29
C PHE A 135 7.74 -0.81 -3.96
N VAL A 136 7.11 -1.18 -2.85
CA VAL A 136 7.65 -0.94 -1.50
C VAL A 136 8.93 -1.71 -1.22
N THR A 137 9.20 -2.82 -1.92
CA THR A 137 10.37 -3.67 -1.63
C THR A 137 11.70 -3.03 -2.03
N HIS A 138 11.74 -2.19 -3.07
CA HIS A 138 12.97 -1.59 -3.59
C HIS A 138 13.71 -0.71 -2.56
N PRO A 139 13.06 0.25 -1.87
CA PRO A 139 13.71 1.01 -0.80
C PRO A 139 14.28 0.12 0.30
N PHE A 140 13.58 -0.98 0.66
CA PHE A 140 14.06 -1.92 1.67
C PHE A 140 15.24 -2.76 1.17
N ILE A 141 15.25 -3.19 -0.09
CA ILE A 141 16.39 -3.89 -0.70
C ILE A 141 17.62 -2.97 -0.71
N ILE A 142 17.47 -1.70 -1.06
CA ILE A 142 18.55 -0.73 -1.07
C ILE A 142 19.11 -0.51 0.33
N LYS A 143 18.25 -0.35 1.34
CA LYS A 143 18.67 -0.07 2.72
C LYS A 143 19.16 -1.30 3.47
N TYR A 144 18.57 -2.46 3.22
CA TYR A 144 18.81 -3.72 3.95
C TYR A 144 19.05 -4.90 3.00
N PRO A 145 20.04 -4.84 2.09
CA PRO A 145 20.18 -5.81 1.00
C PRO A 145 20.21 -7.26 1.49
N ASP A 146 21.06 -7.59 2.44
CA ASP A 146 21.21 -8.97 2.94
C ASP A 146 19.97 -9.46 3.69
N LYS A 147 19.33 -8.59 4.50
CA LYS A 147 18.12 -8.94 5.23
C LYS A 147 16.96 -9.17 4.28
N MET A 148 16.77 -8.27 3.30
CA MET A 148 15.69 -8.40 2.33
C MET A 148 15.87 -9.62 1.42
N MET A 149 17.08 -9.92 0.97
CA MET A 149 17.31 -11.13 0.15
C MET A 149 17.02 -12.42 0.93
N LYS A 150 17.36 -12.48 2.21
CA LYS A 150 16.96 -13.60 3.08
C LYS A 150 15.43 -13.67 3.23
N GLN A 151 14.79 -12.53 3.42
CA GLN A 151 13.34 -12.45 3.51
C GLN A 151 12.64 -12.89 2.22
N MET A 152 13.16 -12.47 1.05
CA MET A 152 12.65 -12.94 -0.26
C MET A 152 12.74 -14.46 -0.40
N LEU A 153 13.83 -15.09 0.08
CA LEU A 153 13.93 -16.55 0.11
C LEU A 153 12.92 -17.21 1.05
N VAL A 154 12.56 -16.58 2.16
CA VAL A 154 11.47 -17.06 3.05
C VAL A 154 10.13 -16.92 2.32
N TRP A 155 9.85 -15.76 1.76
CA TRP A 155 8.61 -15.48 1.04
C TRP A 155 8.41 -16.35 -0.21
N SER A 156 9.48 -16.77 -0.88
CA SER A 156 9.39 -17.68 -2.02
C SER A 156 8.76 -19.05 -1.69
N LYS A 157 8.72 -19.41 -0.40
CA LYS A 157 8.14 -20.66 0.11
C LYS A 157 6.84 -20.43 0.90
N HIS A 158 6.33 -19.21 0.91
CA HIS A 158 5.13 -18.85 1.67
C HIS A 158 3.90 -19.58 1.11
N GLU A 159 2.94 -19.93 1.97
CA GLU A 159 1.69 -20.61 1.57
C GLU A 159 0.84 -19.77 0.60
N HIS A 160 0.79 -18.43 0.82
CA HIS A 160 0.01 -17.54 0.00
C HIS A 160 0.72 -17.22 -1.32
N TRP A 161 0.04 -17.40 -2.44
CA TRP A 161 0.60 -17.21 -3.79
C TRP A 161 1.11 -15.79 -4.06
N GLY A 162 0.39 -14.75 -3.56
CA GLY A 162 0.77 -13.35 -3.73
C GLY A 162 2.12 -13.03 -3.08
N VAL A 163 2.40 -13.62 -1.90
CA VAL A 163 3.69 -13.46 -1.20
C VAL A 163 4.81 -14.16 -1.97
N ARG A 164 4.56 -15.36 -2.53
CA ARG A 164 5.54 -16.01 -3.42
C ARG A 164 5.80 -15.20 -4.68
N ARG A 165 4.75 -14.58 -5.26
CA ARG A 165 4.88 -13.69 -6.41
C ARG A 165 5.71 -12.44 -6.04
N LEU A 166 5.45 -11.82 -4.88
CA LEU A 166 6.24 -10.68 -4.39
C LEU A 166 7.74 -11.02 -4.29
N ALA A 167 8.08 -12.21 -3.79
CA ALA A 167 9.48 -12.65 -3.70
C ALA A 167 10.19 -12.67 -5.07
N SER A 168 9.47 -12.92 -6.14
CA SER A 168 9.99 -12.94 -7.52
C SER A 168 9.96 -11.53 -8.15
N GLU A 169 8.79 -10.90 -8.16
CA GLU A 169 8.59 -9.60 -8.83
C GLU A 169 9.32 -8.47 -8.11
N GLY A 170 9.26 -8.43 -6.77
CA GLY A 170 9.90 -7.40 -5.97
C GLY A 170 11.42 -7.36 -6.05
N CYS A 171 12.05 -8.43 -6.55
CA CYS A 171 13.50 -8.49 -6.78
C CYS A 171 13.90 -7.99 -8.18
N ARG A 172 12.96 -7.64 -9.06
CA ARG A 172 13.30 -7.17 -10.40
C ARG A 172 14.05 -5.84 -10.34
N PRO A 173 15.19 -5.68 -11.02
CA PRO A 173 15.96 -4.43 -11.00
C PRO A 173 15.18 -3.22 -11.51
N ARG A 174 14.21 -3.45 -12.39
CA ARG A 174 13.34 -2.41 -12.95
C ARG A 174 11.90 -2.90 -12.96
N LEU A 175 11.07 -2.21 -12.20
CA LEU A 175 9.61 -2.36 -12.24
C LEU A 175 9.01 -1.11 -12.90
N PRO A 176 7.99 -1.26 -13.74
CA PRO A 176 7.23 -0.11 -14.22
C PRO A 176 6.75 0.71 -13.01
N TRP A 177 6.98 2.04 -13.05
CA TRP A 177 6.54 3.02 -12.04
C TRP A 177 7.25 2.96 -10.66
N ALA A 178 8.13 1.99 -10.42
CA ALA A 178 8.98 1.97 -9.22
C ALA A 178 10.33 2.65 -9.46
N MET A 179 11.03 2.97 -8.36
CA MET A 179 12.43 3.35 -8.48
C MET A 179 13.27 2.16 -8.97
N ALA A 180 14.32 2.44 -9.76
CA ALA A 180 15.22 1.38 -10.20
C ALA A 180 16.07 0.88 -9.01
N CYS A 181 16.08 -0.43 -8.80
CA CYS A 181 16.98 -1.09 -7.85
C CYS A 181 18.13 -1.73 -8.63
N LEU A 182 19.25 -1.00 -8.76
CA LEU A 182 20.38 -1.42 -9.57
C LEU A 182 21.49 -2.14 -8.79
N LEU A 183 21.22 -2.57 -7.56
CA LEU A 183 22.21 -3.26 -6.72
C LEU A 183 22.78 -4.54 -7.34
N TYR A 184 22.03 -5.16 -8.25
CA TYR A 184 22.38 -6.43 -8.90
C TYR A 184 22.65 -6.30 -10.40
N THR A 185 22.72 -5.08 -10.93
CA THR A 185 22.96 -4.82 -12.35
C THR A 185 24.33 -4.19 -12.60
N SER A 186 25.37 -4.58 -11.85
CA SER A 186 26.72 -4.28 -12.28
C SER A 186 26.96 -4.96 -13.63
N PRO A 187 27.36 -4.21 -14.67
CA PRO A 187 27.76 -4.86 -15.92
C PRO A 187 28.96 -5.74 -15.63
N SER A 188 28.82 -7.02 -15.91
CA SER A 188 29.95 -7.95 -16.02
C SER A 188 30.84 -7.58 -17.20
#